data_b59804be626d8d828fabb07b157cd85e
#
_entry.id   b59804be626d8d828fabb07b157cd85e
#
_cell.length_a   1.000
_cell.length_b   1.000
_cell.length_c   1.000
_cell.angle_alpha   90.00
_cell.angle_beta   90.00
_cell.angle_gamma   90.00
#
_symmetry.space_group_name_H-M   'P 1'
#
loop_
_entity.id
_entity.type
_entity.pdbx_description
1 polymer ?
#
loop_
_entity_poly.entity_id
_entity_poly.type
_entity_poly.pdbx_seq_one_letter_code
_entity_poly.pdbx_strand_id
1 'polypeptide(L)'
;MNQAEKSLAHFRIIAETIKIEHTIFALPFALVAFFMTTQSASQLTDFFWVFVVMVSMRTFVMFSNRLIDRKIDGLNIRTANRPLVDGRLSLLSGQVYAVISVLIFLFAVSRLHTLAWFLTPVPIALAIIYPYLKRFTWLCHFGIGLIYLIVPPAVQIALTGDFSLWSVLLGIAAGLWVS
;
A
#
# COMPACT_ATOMS: atom_id res chain seq x y z
N MET A 1 -9.98 32.37 -4.52
CA MET A 1 -10.14 30.90 -4.60
C MET A 1 -11.20 30.50 -3.60
N ASN A 2 -12.30 29.88 -4.04
CA ASN A 2 -13.42 29.42 -3.23
C ASN A 2 -12.99 28.25 -2.34
N GLN A 3 -13.71 27.99 -1.25
CA GLN A 3 -13.44 26.88 -0.32
C GLN A 3 -13.40 25.51 -1.05
N ALA A 4 -14.32 25.31 -2.02
CA ALA A 4 -14.36 24.09 -2.83
C ALA A 4 -13.11 23.94 -3.73
N GLU A 5 -12.58 25.02 -4.30
CA GLU A 5 -11.36 25.01 -5.11
C GLU A 5 -10.13 24.67 -4.25
N LYS A 6 -10.06 25.19 -3.02
CA LYS A 6 -8.99 24.87 -2.06
C LYS A 6 -9.02 23.38 -1.69
N SER A 7 -10.21 22.84 -1.42
CA SER A 7 -10.39 21.43 -1.09
C SER A 7 -9.99 20.51 -2.25
N LEU A 8 -10.39 20.86 -3.47
CA LEU A 8 -10.04 20.11 -4.68
C LEU A 8 -8.53 20.15 -4.97
N ALA A 9 -7.90 21.32 -4.79
CA ALA A 9 -6.45 21.47 -4.93
C ALA A 9 -5.70 20.61 -3.90
N HIS A 10 -6.15 20.59 -2.65
CA HIS A 10 -5.56 19.76 -1.61
C HIS A 10 -5.72 18.24 -1.90
N PHE A 11 -6.89 17.82 -2.35
CA PHE A 11 -7.13 16.44 -2.79
C PHE A 11 -6.18 16.02 -3.92
N ARG A 12 -5.98 16.89 -4.93
CA ARG A 12 -5.03 16.65 -6.03
C ARG A 12 -3.60 16.47 -5.53
N ILE A 13 -3.16 17.26 -4.55
CA ILE A 13 -1.84 17.15 -3.94
C ILE A 13 -1.67 15.80 -3.23
N ILE A 14 -2.70 15.34 -2.52
CA ILE A 14 -2.68 14.02 -1.87
C ILE A 14 -2.63 12.92 -2.93
N ALA A 15 -3.49 12.96 -3.94
CA ALA A 15 -3.53 11.99 -5.04
C ALA A 15 -2.19 11.89 -5.79
N GLU A 16 -1.55 13.04 -6.06
CA GLU A 16 -0.18 13.12 -6.62
C GLU A 16 0.85 12.47 -5.69
N THR A 17 0.74 12.71 -4.37
CA THR A 17 1.69 12.18 -3.38
C THR A 17 1.64 10.68 -3.31
N ILE A 18 0.44 10.08 -3.32
CA ILE A 18 0.25 8.61 -3.24
C ILE A 18 0.35 7.92 -4.59
N LYS A 19 0.44 8.69 -5.70
CA LYS A 19 0.41 8.16 -7.07
C LYS A 19 -0.75 7.18 -7.26
N ILE A 20 -1.96 7.70 -7.20
CA ILE A 20 -3.19 6.92 -7.20
C ILE A 20 -3.29 5.97 -8.42
N GLU A 21 -2.69 6.35 -9.56
CA GLU A 21 -2.64 5.54 -10.78
C GLU A 21 -1.95 4.18 -10.51
N HIS A 22 -0.92 4.15 -9.66
CA HIS A 22 -0.20 2.92 -9.35
C HIS A 22 -0.95 2.00 -8.37
N THR A 23 -1.99 2.49 -7.70
CA THR A 23 -2.86 1.65 -6.87
C THR A 23 -3.62 0.64 -7.75
N ILE A 24 -3.90 1.01 -8.99
CA ILE A 24 -4.60 0.16 -9.97
C ILE A 24 -3.76 -1.08 -10.34
N PHE A 25 -2.43 -1.01 -10.30
CA PHE A 25 -1.59 -2.15 -10.69
C PHE A 25 -1.54 -3.30 -9.67
N ALA A 26 -1.69 -3.01 -8.37
CA ALA A 26 -1.72 -4.05 -7.33
C ALA A 26 -3.12 -4.68 -7.18
N LEU A 27 -4.16 -3.93 -7.54
CA LEU A 27 -5.55 -4.33 -7.36
C LEU A 27 -5.93 -5.63 -8.11
N PRO A 28 -5.52 -5.88 -9.38
CA PRO A 28 -5.89 -7.11 -10.09
C PRO A 28 -5.46 -8.38 -9.35
N PHE A 29 -4.26 -8.43 -8.79
CA PHE A 29 -3.77 -9.61 -8.06
C PHE A 29 -4.56 -9.87 -6.79
N ALA A 30 -4.93 -8.81 -6.07
CA ALA A 30 -5.78 -8.92 -4.89
C ALA A 30 -7.21 -9.35 -5.27
N LEU A 31 -7.77 -8.84 -6.38
CA LEU A 31 -9.09 -9.21 -6.88
C LEU A 31 -9.13 -10.68 -7.33
N VAL A 32 -8.13 -11.13 -8.08
CA VAL A 32 -8.02 -12.54 -8.48
C VAL A 32 -7.96 -13.42 -7.24
N ALA A 33 -7.12 -13.09 -6.26
CA ALA A 33 -7.02 -13.84 -5.02
C ALA A 33 -8.36 -13.83 -4.25
N PHE A 34 -9.04 -12.69 -4.19
CA PHE A 34 -10.35 -12.56 -3.57
C PHE A 34 -11.38 -13.49 -4.23
N PHE A 35 -11.56 -13.41 -5.55
CA PHE A 35 -12.56 -14.20 -6.27
C PHE A 35 -12.24 -15.71 -6.28
N MET A 36 -10.97 -16.08 -6.27
CA MET A 36 -10.55 -17.49 -6.15
C MET A 36 -10.78 -18.05 -4.74
N THR A 37 -10.82 -17.20 -3.73
CA THR A 37 -11.01 -17.63 -2.32
C THR A 37 -12.48 -17.65 -1.92
N THR A 38 -13.28 -16.69 -2.40
CA THR A 38 -14.63 -16.43 -1.89
C THR A 38 -15.67 -17.28 -2.60
N GLN A 39 -16.38 -18.13 -1.82
CA GLN A 39 -17.54 -18.92 -2.28
C GLN A 39 -18.79 -18.65 -1.45
N SER A 40 -18.80 -17.61 -0.62
CA SER A 40 -19.78 -17.37 0.44
C SER A 40 -20.72 -16.18 0.17
N ALA A 41 -21.85 -16.13 0.90
CA ALA A 41 -22.84 -15.03 0.87
C ALA A 41 -22.31 -13.70 1.46
N SER A 42 -21.22 -13.71 2.23
CA SER A 42 -20.59 -12.49 2.81
C SER A 42 -19.68 -11.71 1.84
N GLN A 43 -19.66 -12.10 0.58
CA GLN A 43 -18.72 -11.58 -0.44
C GLN A 43 -18.63 -10.05 -0.50
N LEU A 44 -19.75 -9.32 -0.39
CA LEU A 44 -19.72 -7.86 -0.51
C LEU A 44 -19.04 -7.18 0.69
N THR A 45 -19.28 -7.68 1.91
CA THR A 45 -18.64 -7.15 3.12
C THR A 45 -17.15 -7.46 3.13
N ASP A 46 -16.78 -8.68 2.78
CA ASP A 46 -15.38 -9.11 2.71
C ASP A 46 -14.63 -8.34 1.62
N PHE A 47 -15.27 -8.16 0.47
CA PHE A 47 -14.72 -7.33 -0.62
C PHE A 47 -14.46 -5.90 -0.15
N PHE A 48 -15.42 -5.29 0.54
CA PHE A 48 -15.27 -3.93 1.07
C PHE A 48 -14.06 -3.84 2.01
N TRP A 49 -13.91 -4.77 2.96
CA TRP A 49 -12.79 -4.72 3.90
C TRP A 49 -11.45 -5.01 3.24
N VAL A 50 -11.37 -5.98 2.34
CA VAL A 50 -10.16 -6.25 1.55
C VAL A 50 -9.77 -5.01 0.72
N PHE A 51 -10.74 -4.35 0.09
CA PHE A 51 -10.50 -3.12 -0.65
C PHE A 51 -9.95 -2.00 0.26
N VAL A 52 -10.55 -1.79 1.44
CA VAL A 52 -10.07 -0.80 2.42
C VAL A 52 -8.66 -1.13 2.89
N VAL A 53 -8.35 -2.40 3.18
CA VAL A 53 -7.00 -2.88 3.54
C VAL A 53 -6.00 -2.52 2.44
N MET A 54 -6.31 -2.82 1.19
CA MET A 54 -5.41 -2.55 0.06
C MET A 54 -5.14 -1.06 -0.13
N VAL A 55 -6.19 -0.23 -0.13
CA VAL A 55 -6.06 1.22 -0.33
C VAL A 55 -5.33 1.88 0.83
N SER A 56 -5.68 1.54 2.07
CA SER A 56 -5.07 2.14 3.26
C SER A 56 -3.59 1.73 3.41
N MET A 57 -3.28 0.44 3.21
CA MET A 57 -1.88 -0.03 3.24
C MET A 57 -1.05 0.61 2.13
N ARG A 58 -1.58 0.70 0.90
CA ARG A 58 -0.91 1.38 -0.21
C ARG A 58 -0.63 2.85 0.10
N THR A 59 -1.62 3.54 0.66
CA THR A 59 -1.49 4.95 1.08
C THR A 59 -0.39 5.11 2.13
N PHE A 60 -0.37 4.24 3.14
CA PHE A 60 0.67 4.22 4.16
C PHE A 60 2.07 4.01 3.57
N VAL A 61 2.24 3.00 2.70
CA VAL A 61 3.51 2.71 2.01
C VAL A 61 4.01 3.95 1.26
N MET A 62 3.12 4.62 0.52
CA MET A 62 3.51 5.78 -0.28
C MET A 62 3.90 6.98 0.57
N PHE A 63 3.14 7.31 1.61
CA PHE A 63 3.50 8.40 2.53
C PHE A 63 4.81 8.07 3.27
N SER A 64 4.97 6.86 3.80
CA SER A 64 6.20 6.43 4.48
C SER A 64 7.42 6.56 3.57
N ASN A 65 7.31 6.09 2.33
CA ASN A 65 8.36 6.20 1.33
C ASN A 65 8.73 7.67 1.06
N ARG A 66 7.73 8.56 0.84
CA ARG A 66 7.96 9.99 0.60
C ARG A 66 8.57 10.72 1.79
N LEU A 67 8.15 10.38 3.00
CA LEU A 67 8.68 10.97 4.24
C LEU A 67 10.14 10.57 4.46
N ILE A 68 10.46 9.28 4.30
CA ILE A 68 11.80 8.73 4.50
C ILE A 68 12.78 9.26 3.42
N ASP A 69 12.33 9.33 2.17
CA ASP A 69 13.19 9.74 1.05
C ASP A 69 13.26 11.24 0.81
N ARG A 70 12.50 12.05 1.52
CA ARG A 70 12.34 13.49 1.27
C ARG A 70 13.65 14.21 0.98
N LYS A 71 14.71 13.97 1.78
CA LYS A 71 16.02 14.63 1.61
C LYS A 71 16.70 14.22 0.31
N ILE A 72 16.66 12.93 -0.02
CA ILE A 72 17.28 12.38 -1.24
C ILE A 72 16.48 12.80 -2.49
N ASP A 73 15.17 12.81 -2.38
CA ASP A 73 14.28 13.27 -3.46
C ASP A 73 14.53 14.73 -3.84
N GLY A 74 14.90 15.57 -2.88
CA GLY A 74 15.24 16.97 -3.12
C GLY A 74 16.56 17.18 -3.88
N LEU A 75 17.45 16.20 -3.88
CA LEU A 75 18.73 16.23 -4.61
C LEU A 75 18.59 15.75 -6.07
N ASN A 76 17.46 15.16 -6.44
CA ASN A 76 17.25 14.60 -7.76
C ASN A 76 16.23 15.44 -8.54
N ILE A 77 16.61 16.00 -9.69
CA ILE A 77 15.80 16.83 -10.56
C ILE A 77 14.43 16.18 -10.88
N ARG A 78 14.38 14.86 -11.07
CA ARG A 78 13.15 14.12 -11.38
C ARG A 78 12.15 14.08 -10.22
N THR A 79 12.61 14.22 -8.98
CA THR A 79 11.80 14.07 -7.77
C THR A 79 11.71 15.34 -6.92
N ALA A 80 12.43 16.38 -7.29
CA ALA A 80 12.45 17.68 -6.59
C ALA A 80 11.06 18.35 -6.53
N ASN A 81 10.21 18.11 -7.55
CA ASN A 81 8.86 18.68 -7.65
C ASN A 81 7.79 17.88 -6.86
N ARG A 82 8.19 16.93 -6.00
CA ARG A 82 7.23 16.16 -5.17
C ARG A 82 6.64 17.03 -4.07
N PRO A 83 5.33 16.91 -3.75
CA PRO A 83 4.65 17.80 -2.81
C PRO A 83 5.28 17.93 -1.42
N LEU A 84 5.90 16.86 -0.90
CA LEU A 84 6.62 16.89 0.39
C LEU A 84 8.03 17.49 0.27
N VAL A 85 8.58 17.61 -0.94
CA VAL A 85 9.90 18.19 -1.20
C VAL A 85 9.79 19.69 -1.48
N ASP A 86 8.89 20.08 -2.38
CA ASP A 86 8.66 21.48 -2.80
C ASP A 86 7.82 22.29 -1.80
N GLY A 87 7.30 21.66 -0.74
CA GLY A 87 6.56 22.33 0.32
C GLY A 87 5.06 22.52 0.07
N ARG A 88 4.50 22.05 -1.08
CA ARG A 88 3.04 22.04 -1.32
C ARG A 88 2.28 21.21 -0.31
N LEU A 89 2.93 20.20 0.29
CA LEU A 89 2.41 19.42 1.42
C LEU A 89 3.38 19.53 2.59
N SER A 90 2.87 19.92 3.77
CA SER A 90 3.70 20.03 4.96
C SER A 90 4.15 18.65 5.48
N LEU A 91 5.32 18.62 6.14
CA LEU A 91 5.85 17.40 6.74
C LEU A 91 4.86 16.80 7.75
N LEU A 92 4.27 17.65 8.60
CA LEU A 92 3.28 17.25 9.60
C LEU A 92 2.04 16.62 8.93
N SER A 93 1.53 17.24 7.86
CA SER A 93 0.40 16.66 7.11
C SER A 93 0.74 15.29 6.55
N GLY A 94 1.94 15.11 5.97
CA GLY A 94 2.39 13.81 5.47
C GLY A 94 2.46 12.75 6.57
N GLN A 95 2.97 13.10 7.76
CA GLN A 95 3.01 12.20 8.91
C GLN A 95 1.60 11.84 9.40
N VAL A 96 0.71 12.84 9.51
CA VAL A 96 -0.69 12.61 9.93
C VAL A 96 -1.40 11.67 8.94
N TYR A 97 -1.24 11.86 7.63
CA TYR A 97 -1.83 10.96 6.63
C TYR A 97 -1.25 9.54 6.70
N ALA A 98 0.05 9.38 6.96
CA ALA A 98 0.64 8.07 7.18
C ALA A 98 0.05 7.37 8.40
N VAL A 99 -0.06 8.09 9.54
CA VAL A 99 -0.64 7.55 10.78
C VAL A 99 -2.12 7.18 10.57
N ILE A 100 -2.92 8.07 9.97
CA ILE A 100 -4.34 7.78 9.71
C ILE A 100 -4.47 6.54 8.80
N SER A 101 -3.64 6.44 7.77
CA SER A 101 -3.69 5.30 6.84
C SER A 101 -3.38 3.98 7.53
N VAL A 102 -2.36 3.92 8.41
CA VAL A 102 -2.06 2.68 9.13
C VAL A 102 -3.12 2.35 10.16
N LEU A 103 -3.76 3.33 10.79
CA LEU A 103 -4.88 3.09 11.71
C LEU A 103 -6.10 2.54 10.97
N ILE A 104 -6.44 3.08 9.79
CA ILE A 104 -7.51 2.55 8.93
C ILE A 104 -7.18 1.12 8.49
N PHE A 105 -5.93 0.85 8.11
CA PHE A 105 -5.45 -0.48 7.75
C PHE A 105 -5.65 -1.47 8.90
N LEU A 106 -5.19 -1.15 10.10
CA LEU A 106 -5.33 -2.00 11.29
C LEU A 106 -6.81 -2.24 11.61
N PHE A 107 -7.62 -1.20 11.59
CA PHE A 107 -9.06 -1.32 11.81
C PHE A 107 -9.71 -2.23 10.75
N ALA A 108 -9.39 -2.07 9.47
CA ALA A 108 -9.96 -2.89 8.41
C ALA A 108 -9.54 -4.36 8.53
N VAL A 109 -8.26 -4.65 8.84
CA VAL A 109 -7.79 -6.02 9.07
C VAL A 109 -8.47 -6.65 10.28
N SER A 110 -8.79 -5.89 11.34
CA SER A 110 -9.52 -6.41 12.50
C SER A 110 -10.94 -6.89 12.18
N ARG A 111 -11.48 -6.53 11.00
CA ARG A 111 -12.81 -6.98 10.50
C ARG A 111 -12.73 -8.27 9.69
N LEU A 112 -11.53 -8.77 9.44
CA LEU A 112 -11.21 -9.98 8.69
C LEU A 112 -10.72 -11.08 9.64
N HIS A 113 -10.11 -12.13 9.12
CA HIS A 113 -9.67 -13.26 9.94
C HIS A 113 -8.57 -12.87 10.94
N THR A 114 -8.64 -13.41 12.18
CA THR A 114 -7.73 -13.09 13.28
C THR A 114 -6.25 -13.34 12.94
N LEU A 115 -5.94 -14.37 12.15
CA LEU A 115 -4.56 -14.65 11.73
C LEU A 115 -3.97 -13.48 10.92
N ALA A 116 -4.77 -12.84 10.05
CA ALA A 116 -4.32 -11.66 9.31
C ALA A 116 -3.93 -10.52 10.24
N TRP A 117 -4.65 -10.35 11.36
CA TRP A 117 -4.32 -9.34 12.37
C TRP A 117 -2.93 -9.57 12.97
N PHE A 118 -2.59 -10.79 13.35
CA PHE A 118 -1.27 -11.11 13.89
C PHE A 118 -0.14 -10.94 12.87
N LEU A 119 -0.44 -11.01 11.57
CA LEU A 119 0.53 -10.84 10.50
C LEU A 119 0.72 -9.38 10.07
N THR A 120 -0.08 -8.41 10.58
CA THR A 120 0.01 -6.99 10.21
C THR A 120 1.40 -6.36 10.43
N PRO A 121 2.23 -6.77 11.41
CA PRO A 121 3.57 -6.20 11.56
C PRO A 121 4.47 -6.44 10.33
N VAL A 122 4.25 -7.53 9.57
CA VAL A 122 5.08 -7.88 8.40
C VAL A 122 4.98 -6.83 7.29
N PRO A 123 3.80 -6.52 6.72
CA PRO A 123 3.68 -5.50 5.68
C PRO A 123 4.04 -4.10 6.18
N ILE A 124 3.77 -3.77 7.45
CA ILE A 124 4.15 -2.47 8.02
C ILE A 124 5.69 -2.36 8.09
N ALA A 125 6.38 -3.39 8.57
CA ALA A 125 7.84 -3.40 8.61
C ALA A 125 8.45 -3.30 7.22
N LEU A 126 7.93 -4.05 6.24
CA LEU A 126 8.38 -3.98 4.85
C LEU A 126 8.18 -2.57 4.26
N ALA A 127 7.07 -1.90 4.55
CA ALA A 127 6.79 -0.54 4.09
C ALA A 127 7.82 0.47 4.61
N ILE A 128 8.31 0.27 5.83
CA ILE A 128 9.30 1.16 6.47
C ILE A 128 10.71 0.79 6.04
N ILE A 129 11.05 -0.49 5.95
CA ILE A 129 12.40 -0.97 5.64
C ILE A 129 12.74 -0.76 4.15
N TYR A 130 11.79 -0.98 3.25
CA TYR A 130 12.01 -0.90 1.80
C TYR A 130 12.69 0.42 1.32
N PRO A 131 12.26 1.62 1.77
CA PRO A 131 12.92 2.87 1.37
C PRO A 131 14.41 2.94 1.77
N TYR A 132 14.79 2.27 2.85
CA TYR A 132 16.19 2.20 3.27
C TYR A 132 16.99 1.20 2.43
N LEU A 133 16.42 0.04 2.09
CA LEU A 133 17.10 -0.99 1.29
C LEU A 133 17.61 -0.45 -0.05
N LYS A 134 16.83 0.40 -0.71
CA LYS A 134 17.23 1.01 -2.01
C LYS A 134 18.46 1.94 -1.92
N ARG A 135 18.91 2.29 -0.70
CA ARG A 135 20.10 3.11 -0.49
C ARG A 135 21.38 2.28 -0.45
N PHE A 136 21.28 0.99 -0.15
CA PHE A 136 22.43 0.11 0.09
C PHE A 136 22.56 -0.99 -0.95
N THR A 137 21.52 -1.25 -1.75
CA THR A 137 21.53 -2.38 -2.67
C THR A 137 20.74 -2.12 -3.95
N TRP A 138 21.28 -2.61 -5.07
CA TRP A 138 20.59 -2.68 -6.36
C TRP A 138 19.41 -3.69 -6.35
N LEU A 139 19.38 -4.61 -5.36
CA LEU A 139 18.30 -5.57 -5.16
C LEU A 139 16.96 -4.93 -4.73
N CYS A 140 16.86 -3.60 -4.72
CA CYS A 140 15.62 -2.89 -4.37
C CYS A 140 14.43 -3.25 -5.26
N HIS A 141 14.67 -3.66 -6.52
CA HIS A 141 13.61 -4.13 -7.43
C HIS A 141 12.95 -5.42 -6.89
N PHE A 142 13.76 -6.37 -6.39
CA PHE A 142 13.24 -7.56 -5.71
C PHE A 142 12.46 -7.24 -4.43
N GLY A 143 12.78 -6.11 -3.77
CA GLY A 143 12.01 -5.65 -2.61
C GLY A 143 10.56 -5.27 -2.96
N ILE A 144 10.33 -4.66 -4.13
CA ILE A 144 8.97 -4.42 -4.63
C ILE A 144 8.30 -5.75 -4.99
N GLY A 145 9.02 -6.64 -5.69
CA GLY A 145 8.52 -7.97 -6.02
C GLY A 145 8.10 -8.76 -4.78
N LEU A 146 8.86 -8.69 -3.69
CA LEU A 146 8.53 -9.34 -2.42
C LEU A 146 7.20 -8.81 -1.83
N ILE A 147 6.95 -7.51 -1.92
CA ILE A 147 5.68 -6.92 -1.47
C ILE A 147 4.52 -7.48 -2.30
N TYR A 148 4.67 -7.57 -3.63
CA TYR A 148 3.62 -8.12 -4.50
C TYR A 148 3.43 -9.62 -4.33
N LEU A 149 4.48 -10.36 -4.01
CA LEU A 149 4.43 -11.80 -3.70
C LEU A 149 3.51 -12.09 -2.50
N ILE A 150 3.53 -11.21 -1.50
CA ILE A 150 2.76 -11.40 -0.27
C ILE A 150 1.25 -11.10 -0.49
N VAL A 151 0.87 -10.28 -1.47
CA VAL A 151 -0.52 -9.81 -1.64
C VAL A 151 -1.53 -10.95 -1.80
N PRO A 152 -1.41 -11.92 -2.73
CA PRO A 152 -2.40 -12.98 -2.88
C PRO A 152 -2.52 -13.91 -1.65
N PRO A 153 -1.43 -14.41 -1.03
CA PRO A 153 -1.54 -15.17 0.21
C PRO A 153 -2.17 -14.38 1.35
N ALA A 154 -1.83 -13.07 1.47
CA ALA A 154 -2.39 -12.22 2.51
C ALA A 154 -3.90 -12.05 2.35
N VAL A 155 -4.41 -11.90 1.13
CA VAL A 155 -5.86 -11.84 0.86
C VAL A 155 -6.54 -13.15 1.25
N GLN A 156 -5.96 -14.29 0.89
CA GLN A 156 -6.52 -15.60 1.27
C GLN A 156 -6.53 -15.77 2.79
N ILE A 157 -5.42 -15.50 3.47
CA ILE A 157 -5.33 -15.57 4.94
C ILE A 157 -6.36 -14.63 5.59
N ALA A 158 -6.55 -13.45 5.05
CA ALA A 158 -7.49 -12.47 5.57
C ALA A 158 -8.96 -12.93 5.48
N LEU A 159 -9.27 -13.78 4.51
CA LEU A 159 -10.62 -14.31 4.30
C LEU A 159 -10.87 -15.65 5.01
N THR A 160 -9.89 -16.55 5.02
CA THR A 160 -10.08 -17.94 5.46
C THR A 160 -9.24 -18.33 6.68
N GLY A 161 -8.20 -17.55 7.01
CA GLY A 161 -7.21 -17.92 8.03
C GLY A 161 -6.19 -18.95 7.56
N ASP A 162 -6.19 -19.32 6.29
CA ASP A 162 -5.30 -20.31 5.70
C ASP A 162 -4.70 -19.80 4.39
N PHE A 163 -3.72 -20.52 3.84
CA PHE A 163 -3.17 -20.21 2.53
C PHE A 163 -2.90 -21.52 1.76
N SER A 164 -2.97 -21.45 0.45
CA SER A 164 -2.81 -22.60 -0.43
C SER A 164 -1.70 -22.37 -1.46
N LEU A 165 -1.25 -23.47 -2.07
CA LEU A 165 -0.20 -23.41 -3.08
C LEU A 165 -0.54 -22.43 -4.24
N TRP A 166 -1.80 -22.36 -4.66
CA TRP A 166 -2.20 -21.46 -5.76
C TRP A 166 -2.01 -19.99 -5.39
N SER A 167 -2.30 -19.58 -4.15
CA SER A 167 -2.10 -18.18 -3.73
C SER A 167 -0.62 -17.80 -3.67
N VAL A 168 0.24 -18.74 -3.26
CA VAL A 168 1.70 -18.56 -3.29
C VAL A 168 2.20 -18.46 -4.74
N LEU A 169 1.75 -19.34 -5.63
CA LEU A 169 2.13 -19.30 -7.05
C LEU A 169 1.68 -18.00 -7.73
N LEU A 170 0.46 -17.55 -7.45
CA LEU A 170 -0.03 -16.26 -7.93
C LEU A 170 0.81 -15.10 -7.37
N GLY A 171 1.21 -15.18 -6.11
CA GLY A 171 2.13 -14.22 -5.48
C GLY A 171 3.50 -14.19 -6.15
N ILE A 172 4.08 -15.36 -6.46
CA ILE A 172 5.34 -15.46 -7.19
C ILE A 172 5.21 -14.82 -8.58
N ALA A 173 4.13 -15.13 -9.30
CA ALA A 173 3.87 -14.53 -10.62
C ALA A 173 3.75 -13.00 -10.53
N ALA A 174 3.01 -12.49 -9.54
CA ALA A 174 2.87 -11.05 -9.30
C ALA A 174 4.22 -10.39 -8.94
N GLY A 175 5.01 -11.04 -8.07
CA GLY A 175 6.33 -10.58 -7.67
C GLY A 175 7.30 -10.50 -8.84
N LEU A 176 7.36 -11.53 -9.68
CA LEU A 176 8.22 -11.57 -10.87
C LEU A 176 7.78 -10.58 -11.95
N TRP A 177 6.47 -10.32 -12.08
CA TRP A 177 5.94 -9.33 -13.01
C TRP A 177 6.41 -7.91 -12.69
N VAL A 178 6.60 -7.58 -11.42
CA VAL A 178 6.90 -6.22 -10.95
C VAL A 178 8.40 -6.00 -10.70
N SER A 179 9.19 -7.08 -10.57
CA SER A 179 10.65 -7.01 -10.36
C SER A 179 11.39 -6.65 -11.62
#